data_1c55c5f5da8be2329ca5a18a85739bf6
#
_entry.id   1c55c5f5da8be2329ca5a18a85739bf6
#
_cell.length_a   1.000
_cell.length_b   1.000
_cell.length_c   1.000
_cell.angle_alpha   90.00
_cell.angle_beta   90.00
_cell.angle_gamma   90.00
#
_symmetry.space_group_name_H-M   'P 1'
#
loop_
_entity.id
_entity.type
_entity.pdbx_description
1 polymer ?
#
loop_
_entity_poly.entity_id
_entity_poly.type
_entity_poly.pdbx_seq_one_letter_code
_entity_poly.pdbx_strand_id
1 'polypeptide(L)'
;MEQRERLVGGPADGSVVDDHVSITRLVLRYVAAAVVALVLVAVVAAYVARRIGTAQAIDDADRVTALIAASTLEPALEDGIADMDPAAIARLDAVVRSQVLGGSLVRVKLWATDGTIVYSDESRLIGEQFELDDDELDVLADGGSAAGLSDLSESENRYEDSATELLEVYRTVRTPDGTPLLFEAYYRYNGVAEAGRRVWLRFAPVLLGALVLVTLLQIPSAVSLARRLRSSQRQRETLLRAAIESTDSERRRIATDLHDGVVQDLAGVGFSLGAAAREADAEGGDGAELRQASEQVRDAVRALRSLLVDIYPPSLA
;
A
#
# COMPACT_ATOMS: atom_id res chain seq x y z
N MET A 1 4.69 -71.33 -0.63
CA MET A 1 5.67 -70.67 0.21
C MET A 1 5.60 -69.20 -0.08
N GLU A 2 5.08 -68.49 0.93
CA GLU A 2 5.41 -67.14 1.38
C GLU A 2 5.06 -66.00 0.42
N GLN A 3 4.39 -64.96 0.72
CA GLN A 3 3.88 -64.36 1.95
C GLN A 3 2.78 -63.38 1.56
N ARG A 4 1.59 -63.55 2.13
CA ARG A 4 0.57 -62.49 2.16
C ARG A 4 0.52 -62.00 3.61
N GLU A 5 1.08 -60.85 3.85
CA GLU A 5 0.79 -60.08 5.06
C GLU A 5 0.89 -58.56 4.83
N ARG A 6 -0.15 -57.93 5.30
CA ARG A 6 -0.26 -56.53 5.76
C ARG A 6 -0.60 -55.45 4.75
N LEU A 7 -1.84 -55.15 4.75
CA LEU A 7 -2.32 -53.77 4.64
C LEU A 7 -3.40 -53.57 5.67
N VAL A 8 -2.97 -53.30 6.93
CA VAL A 8 -3.79 -52.62 7.94
C VAL A 8 -3.59 -51.14 7.71
N GLY A 9 -4.55 -50.48 7.07
CA GLY A 9 -4.64 -49.07 7.01
C GLY A 9 -4.92 -48.50 8.39
N GLY A 10 -3.96 -47.81 9.00
CA GLY A 10 -4.14 -47.02 10.18
C GLY A 10 -5.09 -45.86 9.94
N PRO A 11 -5.74 -45.32 10.98
CA PRO A 11 -6.63 -44.19 10.85
C PRO A 11 -5.83 -42.99 10.32
N ALA A 12 -6.36 -42.36 9.31
CA ALA A 12 -5.86 -41.09 8.81
C ALA A 12 -5.90 -40.10 9.98
N ASP A 13 -4.73 -39.76 10.46
CA ASP A 13 -4.47 -38.65 11.36
C ASP A 13 -4.90 -37.37 10.63
N GLY A 14 -6.15 -36.99 10.85
CA GLY A 14 -6.69 -35.73 10.42
C GLY A 14 -5.94 -34.62 11.13
N SER A 15 -4.83 -34.18 10.52
CA SER A 15 -4.15 -32.96 10.92
C SER A 15 -5.20 -31.84 11.01
N VAL A 16 -5.59 -31.52 12.22
CA VAL A 16 -6.27 -30.27 12.58
C VAL A 16 -5.26 -29.15 12.23
N VAL A 17 -5.24 -28.78 10.95
CA VAL A 17 -4.44 -27.68 10.45
C VAL A 17 -4.88 -26.43 11.21
N ASP A 18 -3.96 -25.96 11.99
CA ASP A 18 -3.96 -24.79 12.84
C ASP A 18 -4.63 -23.56 12.17
N ASP A 19 -5.91 -23.42 12.35
CA ASP A 19 -6.72 -22.31 11.83
C ASP A 19 -6.49 -21.00 12.63
N HIS A 20 -5.68 -21.06 13.69
CA HIS A 20 -5.28 -19.91 14.49
C HIS A 20 -4.31 -18.96 13.76
N VAL A 21 -3.60 -19.47 12.75
CA VAL A 21 -2.60 -18.71 11.99
C VAL A 21 -3.27 -17.74 11.01
N SER A 22 -4.51 -17.97 10.60
CA SER A 22 -5.16 -17.18 9.55
C SER A 22 -5.61 -15.78 10.01
N ILE A 23 -6.13 -15.62 11.23
CA ILE A 23 -6.63 -14.32 11.72
C ILE A 23 -5.49 -13.38 12.07
N THR A 24 -4.47 -13.88 12.77
CA THR A 24 -3.29 -13.07 13.10
C THR A 24 -2.57 -12.61 11.85
N ARG A 25 -2.45 -13.47 10.84
CA ARG A 25 -1.89 -13.09 9.52
C ARG A 25 -2.76 -12.06 8.80
N LEU A 26 -4.08 -12.17 8.85
CA LEU A 26 -4.98 -11.21 8.23
C LEU A 26 -4.87 -9.83 8.89
N VAL A 27 -4.89 -9.78 10.22
CA VAL A 27 -4.71 -8.55 11.00
C VAL A 27 -3.34 -7.93 10.72
N LEU A 28 -2.28 -8.76 10.71
CA LEU A 28 -0.92 -8.30 10.43
C LEU A 28 -0.80 -7.71 9.00
N ARG A 29 -1.43 -8.36 8.01
CA ARG A 29 -1.46 -7.83 6.62
C ARG A 29 -2.22 -6.51 6.53
N TYR A 30 -3.32 -6.34 7.26
CA TYR A 30 -4.07 -5.09 7.32
C TYR A 30 -3.27 -3.95 7.96
N VAL A 31 -2.61 -4.24 9.08
CA VAL A 31 -1.73 -3.28 9.76
C VAL A 31 -0.54 -2.92 8.87
N ALA A 32 0.09 -3.90 8.24
CA ALA A 32 1.19 -3.66 7.30
C ALA A 32 0.75 -2.79 6.11
N ALA A 33 -0.42 -3.07 5.50
CA ALA A 33 -0.96 -2.27 4.41
C ALA A 33 -1.27 -0.82 4.85
N ALA A 34 -1.81 -0.63 6.06
CA ALA A 34 -2.06 0.70 6.62
C ALA A 34 -0.76 1.48 6.87
N VAL A 35 0.28 0.82 7.38
CA VAL A 35 1.61 1.42 7.58
C VAL A 35 2.23 1.80 6.24
N VAL A 36 2.17 0.93 5.23
CA VAL A 36 2.68 1.23 3.87
C VAL A 36 1.95 2.42 3.27
N ALA A 37 0.62 2.46 3.37
CA ALA A 37 -0.17 3.59 2.87
C ALA A 37 0.21 4.90 3.57
N LEU A 38 0.43 4.88 4.90
CA LEU A 38 0.86 6.05 5.64
C LEU A 38 2.24 6.53 5.19
N VAL A 39 3.22 5.61 5.07
CA VAL A 39 4.57 5.95 4.61
C VAL A 39 4.51 6.57 3.22
N LEU A 40 3.68 6.03 2.33
CA LEU A 40 3.51 6.57 0.98
C LEU A 40 2.92 7.99 1.00
N VAL A 41 1.88 8.22 1.79
CA VAL A 41 1.29 9.57 1.98
C VAL A 41 2.32 10.52 2.58
N ALA A 42 3.11 10.06 3.54
CA ALA A 42 4.17 10.83 4.16
C ALA A 42 5.26 11.26 3.16
N VAL A 43 5.72 10.33 2.32
CA VAL A 43 6.72 10.60 1.26
C VAL A 43 6.18 11.59 0.23
N VAL A 44 4.93 11.40 -0.23
CA VAL A 44 4.30 12.31 -1.19
C VAL A 44 4.13 13.71 -0.58
N ALA A 45 3.65 13.80 0.66
CA ALA A 45 3.49 15.07 1.36
C ALA A 45 4.84 15.79 1.56
N ALA A 46 5.91 15.06 1.90
CA ALA A 46 7.26 15.62 2.02
C ALA A 46 7.79 16.13 0.67
N TYR A 47 7.58 15.39 -0.41
CA TYR A 47 7.97 15.79 -1.75
C TYR A 47 7.23 17.06 -2.21
N VAL A 48 5.91 17.12 -2.02
CA VAL A 48 5.09 18.29 -2.36
C VAL A 48 5.48 19.50 -1.52
N ALA A 49 5.67 19.32 -0.20
CA ALA A 49 6.09 20.40 0.69
C ALA A 49 7.48 20.96 0.29
N ARG A 50 8.41 20.09 -0.11
CA ARG A 50 9.72 20.52 -0.61
C ARG A 50 9.58 21.35 -1.90
N ARG A 51 8.80 20.88 -2.88
CA ARG A 51 8.58 21.61 -4.13
C ARG A 51 7.96 23.00 -3.91
N ILE A 52 6.90 23.07 -3.11
CA ILE A 52 6.24 24.34 -2.81
C ILE A 52 7.20 25.28 -2.07
N GLY A 53 7.94 24.73 -1.09
CA GLY A 53 8.88 25.53 -0.32
C GLY A 53 10.01 26.11 -1.16
N THR A 54 10.57 25.33 -2.12
CA THR A 54 11.60 25.81 -3.04
C THR A 54 11.06 26.95 -3.93
N ALA A 55 9.88 26.76 -4.54
CA ALA A 55 9.26 27.79 -5.37
C ALA A 55 9.01 29.10 -4.59
N GLN A 56 8.50 29.01 -3.37
CA GLN A 56 8.31 30.17 -2.51
C GLN A 56 9.62 30.88 -2.14
N ALA A 57 10.68 30.11 -1.85
CA ALA A 57 11.98 30.68 -1.51
C ALA A 57 12.59 31.43 -2.70
N ILE A 58 12.43 30.92 -3.92
CA ILE A 58 12.85 31.57 -5.16
C ILE A 58 12.07 32.88 -5.35
N ASP A 59 10.74 32.86 -5.24
CA ASP A 59 9.90 34.05 -5.37
C ASP A 59 10.23 35.13 -4.31
N ASP A 60 10.49 34.70 -3.05
CA ASP A 60 10.85 35.61 -1.98
C ASP A 60 12.23 36.22 -2.19
N ALA A 61 13.21 35.41 -2.64
CA ALA A 61 14.54 35.89 -2.98
C ALA A 61 14.51 36.90 -4.13
N ASP A 62 13.75 36.63 -5.19
CA ASP A 62 13.57 37.58 -6.30
C ASP A 62 12.96 38.91 -5.84
N ARG A 63 11.90 38.87 -5.05
CA ARG A 63 11.27 40.10 -4.50
C ARG A 63 12.22 40.93 -3.63
N VAL A 64 12.98 40.23 -2.76
CA VAL A 64 13.97 40.90 -1.88
C VAL A 64 15.09 41.49 -2.72
N THR A 65 15.59 40.76 -3.72
CA THR A 65 16.62 41.22 -4.65
C THR A 65 16.13 42.46 -5.45
N ALA A 66 14.87 42.43 -5.93
CA ALA A 66 14.29 43.58 -6.59
C ALA A 66 14.25 44.84 -5.70
N LEU A 67 13.88 44.66 -4.43
CA LEU A 67 13.84 45.76 -3.47
C LEU A 67 15.24 46.30 -3.16
N ILE A 68 16.22 45.41 -2.94
CA ILE A 68 17.62 45.79 -2.69
C ILE A 68 18.21 46.51 -3.93
N ALA A 69 17.98 45.97 -5.12
CA ALA A 69 18.44 46.58 -6.36
C ALA A 69 17.92 48.04 -6.49
N ALA A 70 16.62 48.23 -6.41
CA ALA A 70 16.01 49.54 -6.60
C ALA A 70 16.26 50.56 -5.46
N SER A 71 16.28 50.08 -4.19
CA SER A 71 16.36 51.00 -3.05
C SER A 71 17.76 51.29 -2.56
N THR A 72 18.72 50.41 -2.82
CA THR A 72 20.06 50.47 -2.22
C THR A 72 21.17 50.39 -3.24
N LEU A 73 21.09 49.45 -4.19
CA LEU A 73 22.18 49.22 -5.12
C LEU A 73 22.23 50.25 -6.23
N GLU A 74 21.15 50.43 -7.01
CA GLU A 74 21.10 51.43 -8.10
C GLU A 74 21.42 52.84 -7.64
N PRO A 75 20.91 53.36 -6.50
CA PRO A 75 21.31 54.65 -5.96
C PRO A 75 22.80 54.77 -5.58
N ALA A 76 23.47 53.64 -5.34
CA ALA A 76 24.88 53.59 -4.99
C ALA A 76 25.81 53.35 -6.19
N LEU A 77 25.23 53.02 -7.36
CA LEU A 77 26.00 52.87 -8.60
C LEU A 77 26.48 54.23 -9.11
N GLU A 78 27.69 54.25 -9.59
CA GLU A 78 28.30 55.38 -10.28
C GLU A 78 28.75 54.94 -11.67
N ASP A 79 28.84 55.84 -12.63
CA ASP A 79 29.20 55.54 -14.01
C ASP A 79 30.59 54.86 -14.14
N GLY A 80 31.53 55.20 -13.25
CA GLY A 80 32.84 54.58 -13.20
C GLY A 80 32.88 53.11 -12.77
N ILE A 81 31.78 52.53 -12.32
CA ILE A 81 31.70 51.11 -11.92
C ILE A 81 31.91 50.22 -13.18
N ALA A 82 31.29 50.56 -14.29
CA ALA A 82 31.42 49.80 -15.55
C ALA A 82 32.89 49.80 -16.06
N ASP A 83 33.65 50.88 -15.79
CA ASP A 83 35.07 51.02 -16.12
C ASP A 83 35.99 50.48 -15.01
N MET A 84 35.43 49.87 -13.96
CA MET A 84 36.18 49.36 -12.79
C MET A 84 37.00 50.43 -12.05
N ASP A 85 36.51 51.71 -11.96
CA ASP A 85 37.18 52.75 -11.19
C ASP A 85 37.35 52.33 -9.71
N PRO A 86 38.58 52.29 -9.19
CA PRO A 86 38.82 51.83 -7.82
C PRO A 86 38.08 52.66 -6.75
N ALA A 87 37.86 53.95 -6.99
CA ALA A 87 37.15 54.81 -6.05
C ALA A 87 35.62 54.51 -6.04
N ALA A 88 35.02 54.27 -7.20
CA ALA A 88 33.65 53.87 -7.34
C ALA A 88 33.42 52.47 -6.71
N ILE A 89 34.31 51.51 -6.97
CA ILE A 89 34.25 50.18 -6.36
C ILE A 89 34.35 50.28 -4.84
N ALA A 90 35.26 51.09 -4.26
CA ALA A 90 35.40 51.21 -2.82
C ALA A 90 34.14 51.83 -2.15
N ARG A 91 33.47 52.79 -2.83
CA ARG A 91 32.21 53.37 -2.31
C ARG A 91 31.06 52.33 -2.34
N LEU A 92 30.94 51.60 -3.46
CA LEU A 92 29.97 50.55 -3.59
C LEU A 92 30.21 49.43 -2.56
N ASP A 93 31.45 49.00 -2.37
CA ASP A 93 31.80 47.97 -1.37
C ASP A 93 31.40 48.37 0.05
N ALA A 94 31.58 49.65 0.42
CA ALA A 94 31.10 50.14 1.73
C ALA A 94 29.59 50.06 1.87
N VAL A 95 28.82 50.35 0.85
CA VAL A 95 27.34 50.23 0.84
C VAL A 95 26.92 48.73 0.90
N VAL A 96 27.51 47.95 0.02
CA VAL A 96 27.17 46.50 -0.04
C VAL A 96 27.42 45.80 1.27
N ARG A 97 28.62 45.99 1.85
CA ARG A 97 28.96 45.36 3.14
C ARG A 97 28.17 45.86 4.34
N SER A 98 27.72 47.11 4.32
CA SER A 98 26.99 47.67 5.45
C SER A 98 25.48 47.54 5.37
N GLN A 99 24.89 47.49 4.15
CA GLN A 99 23.45 47.57 3.94
C GLN A 99 22.84 46.41 3.13
N VAL A 100 23.65 45.71 2.32
CA VAL A 100 23.17 44.66 1.41
C VAL A 100 23.50 43.27 1.95
N LEU A 101 24.76 43.03 2.28
CA LEU A 101 25.17 41.74 2.83
C LEU A 101 24.65 41.56 4.26
N GLY A 102 24.02 40.43 4.50
CA GLY A 102 23.52 40.06 5.82
C GLY A 102 22.28 39.18 5.77
N GLY A 103 21.95 38.62 6.92
CA GLY A 103 20.81 37.71 6.98
C GLY A 103 20.97 36.46 6.11
N SER A 104 20.15 36.35 5.09
CA SER A 104 20.21 35.28 4.09
C SER A 104 21.10 35.59 2.91
N LEU A 105 21.34 36.87 2.57
CA LEU A 105 22.16 37.28 1.44
C LEU A 105 23.64 37.18 1.82
N VAL A 106 24.38 36.33 1.12
CA VAL A 106 25.76 35.97 1.49
C VAL A 106 26.80 36.39 0.47
N ARG A 107 26.42 36.61 -0.77
CA ARG A 107 27.31 37.01 -1.87
C ARG A 107 26.61 37.93 -2.83
N VAL A 108 27.38 38.84 -3.43
CA VAL A 108 26.93 39.77 -4.48
C VAL A 108 27.98 39.86 -5.56
N LYS A 109 27.56 39.81 -6.83
CA LYS A 109 28.40 40.12 -7.99
C LYS A 109 27.66 41.11 -8.88
N LEU A 110 28.42 41.98 -9.58
CA LEU A 110 27.94 42.80 -10.71
C LEU A 110 28.78 42.46 -11.92
N TRP A 111 28.08 42.20 -13.02
CA TRP A 111 28.69 41.80 -14.26
C TRP A 111 28.43 42.85 -15.35
N ALA A 112 29.42 43.10 -16.16
CA ALA A 112 29.23 43.78 -17.41
C ALA A 112 28.60 42.87 -18.48
N THR A 113 28.10 43.43 -19.54
CA THR A 113 27.42 42.66 -20.61
C THR A 113 28.34 41.70 -21.37
N ASP A 114 29.64 41.84 -21.23
CA ASP A 114 30.66 40.96 -21.81
C ASP A 114 31.08 39.81 -20.90
N GLY A 115 30.43 39.63 -19.70
CA GLY A 115 30.75 38.62 -18.74
C GLY A 115 31.90 38.96 -17.79
N THR A 116 32.37 40.24 -17.80
CA THR A 116 33.39 40.69 -16.83
C THR A 116 32.75 41.03 -15.48
N ILE A 117 33.26 40.51 -14.38
CA ILE A 117 32.85 40.88 -13.02
C ILE A 117 33.43 42.25 -12.68
N VAL A 118 32.61 43.31 -12.74
CA VAL A 118 33.01 44.68 -12.42
C VAL A 118 33.02 44.97 -10.92
N TYR A 119 32.25 44.20 -10.13
CA TYR A 119 32.24 44.24 -8.69
C TYR A 119 31.87 42.89 -8.08
N SER A 120 32.52 42.53 -6.97
CA SER A 120 32.12 41.44 -6.08
C SER A 120 32.60 41.75 -4.65
N ASP A 121 31.83 41.31 -3.64
CA ASP A 121 32.28 41.32 -2.25
C ASP A 121 33.47 40.34 -2.00
N GLU A 122 33.66 39.38 -2.91
CA GLU A 122 34.88 38.60 -3.06
C GLU A 122 35.82 39.29 -4.09
N SER A 123 36.69 40.13 -3.58
CA SER A 123 37.53 40.99 -4.39
C SER A 123 38.43 40.29 -5.40
N ARG A 124 38.72 39.01 -5.20
CA ARG A 124 39.54 38.19 -6.13
C ARG A 124 38.86 37.91 -7.44
N LEU A 125 37.53 38.08 -7.54
CA LEU A 125 36.76 37.90 -8.77
C LEU A 125 36.71 39.15 -9.64
N ILE A 126 36.98 40.33 -9.06
CA ILE A 126 36.88 41.60 -9.81
C ILE A 126 37.86 41.63 -10.96
N GLY A 127 37.35 41.90 -12.19
CA GLY A 127 38.16 41.94 -13.42
C GLY A 127 38.31 40.56 -14.10
N GLU A 128 37.81 39.50 -13.54
CA GLU A 128 37.76 38.20 -14.21
C GLU A 128 36.55 38.15 -15.16
N GLN A 129 36.70 37.44 -16.28
CA GLN A 129 35.68 37.28 -17.29
C GLN A 129 35.26 35.83 -17.42
N PHE A 130 33.95 35.61 -17.43
CA PHE A 130 33.33 34.30 -17.58
C PHE A 130 32.29 34.34 -18.71
N GLU A 131 31.90 33.19 -19.20
CA GLU A 131 30.84 33.07 -20.19
C GLU A 131 29.48 33.21 -19.50
N LEU A 132 28.60 34.07 -20.01
CA LEU A 132 27.25 34.24 -19.49
C LEU A 132 26.34 33.16 -20.09
N ASP A 133 25.50 32.56 -19.26
CA ASP A 133 24.52 31.59 -19.66
C ASP A 133 23.28 32.22 -20.35
N ASP A 134 22.46 31.38 -21.01
CA ASP A 134 21.27 31.84 -21.75
C ASP A 134 20.31 32.63 -20.85
N ASP A 135 20.10 32.19 -19.59
CA ASP A 135 19.22 32.86 -18.62
C ASP A 135 19.74 34.23 -18.19
N GLU A 136 21.06 34.40 -18.06
CA GLU A 136 21.72 35.67 -17.74
C GLU A 136 21.66 36.66 -18.91
N LEU A 137 21.88 36.16 -20.13
CA LEU A 137 21.75 36.94 -21.37
C LEU A 137 20.31 37.40 -21.58
N ASP A 138 19.32 36.56 -21.32
CA ASP A 138 17.91 36.91 -21.41
C ASP A 138 17.54 38.01 -20.40
N VAL A 139 18.02 37.90 -19.16
CA VAL A 139 17.81 38.94 -18.12
C VAL A 139 18.42 40.27 -18.54
N LEU A 140 19.63 40.25 -19.09
CA LEU A 140 20.29 41.48 -19.60
C LEU A 140 19.55 42.12 -20.78
N ALA A 141 19.01 41.28 -21.71
CA ALA A 141 18.31 41.76 -22.90
C ALA A 141 16.91 42.31 -22.56
N ASP A 142 16.14 41.59 -21.73
CA ASP A 142 14.74 41.89 -21.44
C ASP A 142 14.55 42.85 -20.26
N GLY A 143 15.58 43.04 -19.41
CA GLY A 143 15.51 43.85 -18.20
C GLY A 143 14.69 43.18 -17.09
N GLY A 144 14.56 41.86 -17.13
CA GLY A 144 13.80 41.05 -16.16
C GLY A 144 14.60 40.58 -14.95
N SER A 145 14.21 39.42 -14.44
CA SER A 145 14.95 38.67 -13.44
C SER A 145 14.85 37.18 -13.69
N ALA A 146 15.89 36.44 -13.32
CA ALA A 146 15.89 34.99 -13.23
C ALA A 146 16.32 34.59 -11.83
N ALA A 147 15.78 33.48 -11.32
CA ALA A 147 16.16 32.98 -9.99
C ALA A 147 16.09 31.46 -9.96
N GLY A 148 17.07 30.82 -9.34
CA GLY A 148 17.20 29.37 -9.29
C GLY A 148 18.05 28.87 -8.13
N LEU A 149 18.24 27.57 -8.12
CA LEU A 149 19.28 26.94 -7.28
C LEU A 149 20.61 27.09 -7.99
N SER A 150 21.62 27.61 -7.30
CA SER A 150 22.94 27.83 -7.87
C SER A 150 23.67 26.53 -8.17
N ASP A 151 24.27 26.47 -9.36
CA ASP A 151 25.28 25.45 -9.67
C ASP A 151 26.66 25.90 -9.19
N LEU A 152 27.01 25.48 -7.98
CA LEU A 152 28.29 25.79 -7.36
C LEU A 152 29.49 25.10 -8.02
N SER A 153 29.30 24.32 -9.09
CA SER A 153 30.38 23.71 -9.86
C SER A 153 30.97 24.64 -10.92
N GLU A 154 30.35 25.78 -11.19
CA GLU A 154 30.82 26.78 -12.14
C GLU A 154 32.10 27.49 -11.66
N SER A 155 32.88 27.96 -12.61
CA SER A 155 34.23 28.46 -12.36
C SER A 155 34.28 29.77 -11.56
N GLU A 156 33.24 30.59 -11.65
CA GLU A 156 33.06 31.86 -10.91
C GLU A 156 32.62 31.61 -9.47
N ASN A 157 32.10 30.38 -9.19
CA ASN A 157 31.67 29.96 -7.84
C ASN A 157 32.76 29.26 -7.02
N ARG A 158 34.02 29.23 -7.53
CA ARG A 158 35.14 28.50 -6.91
C ARG A 158 35.51 28.95 -5.50
N TYR A 159 35.03 30.10 -5.05
CA TYR A 159 35.25 30.60 -3.68
C TYR A 159 34.02 30.42 -2.79
N GLU A 160 32.98 29.78 -3.29
CA GLU A 160 31.80 29.44 -2.50
C GLU A 160 32.02 28.14 -1.74
N ASP A 161 31.33 28.02 -0.60
CA ASP A 161 31.33 26.78 0.16
C ASP A 161 30.39 25.77 -0.49
N SER A 162 30.96 24.79 -1.19
CA SER A 162 30.23 23.71 -1.87
C SER A 162 29.34 22.85 -0.96
N ALA A 163 29.46 22.98 0.37
CA ALA A 163 28.61 22.29 1.32
C ALA A 163 27.27 23.01 1.59
N THR A 164 27.09 24.22 1.05
CA THR A 164 25.91 25.06 1.29
C THR A 164 25.09 25.16 0.00
N GLU A 165 23.81 24.75 0.01
CA GLU A 165 22.89 25.03 -1.09
C GLU A 165 22.60 26.53 -1.10
N LEU A 166 22.83 27.20 -2.25
CA LEU A 166 22.56 28.61 -2.47
C LEU A 166 21.44 28.78 -3.50
N LEU A 167 20.63 29.83 -3.32
CA LEU A 167 19.75 30.38 -4.34
C LEU A 167 20.46 31.55 -4.98
N GLU A 168 20.50 31.61 -6.29
CA GLU A 168 20.97 32.74 -7.07
C GLU A 168 19.81 33.48 -7.67
N VAL A 169 19.93 34.78 -7.75
CA VAL A 169 18.97 35.67 -8.37
C VAL A 169 19.73 36.66 -9.23
N TYR A 170 19.41 36.67 -10.50
CA TYR A 170 19.91 37.61 -11.50
C TYR A 170 18.91 38.71 -11.77
N ARG A 171 19.38 39.96 -11.88
CA ARG A 171 18.56 41.11 -12.23
C ARG A 171 19.35 42.16 -12.94
N THR A 172 18.77 42.77 -13.98
CA THR A 172 19.38 43.94 -14.62
C THR A 172 19.24 45.18 -13.73
N VAL A 173 20.35 45.84 -13.47
CA VAL A 173 20.45 47.17 -12.82
C VAL A 173 21.14 48.14 -13.79
N ARG A 174 20.97 49.43 -13.55
CA ARG A 174 21.56 50.45 -14.46
C ARG A 174 22.38 51.45 -13.70
N THR A 175 23.52 51.82 -14.28
CA THR A 175 24.29 52.97 -13.81
C THR A 175 23.55 54.30 -14.15
N PRO A 176 23.90 55.45 -13.56
CA PRO A 176 23.27 56.74 -13.85
C PRO A 176 23.28 57.13 -15.32
N ASP A 177 24.32 56.75 -16.10
CA ASP A 177 24.42 56.97 -17.56
C ASP A 177 23.58 55.99 -18.39
N GLY A 178 22.93 55.00 -17.72
CA GLY A 178 22.05 54.00 -18.34
C GLY A 178 22.75 52.70 -18.77
N THR A 179 24.04 52.52 -18.49
CA THR A 179 24.77 51.29 -18.82
C THR A 179 24.13 50.10 -18.02
N PRO A 180 23.69 49.04 -18.71
CA PRO A 180 23.13 47.88 -18.04
C PRO A 180 24.22 47.01 -17.42
N LEU A 181 24.01 46.57 -16.22
CA LEU A 181 24.83 45.59 -15.48
C LEU A 181 23.93 44.47 -14.99
N LEU A 182 24.46 43.26 -14.93
CA LEU A 182 23.77 42.14 -14.30
C LEU A 182 24.12 42.08 -12.80
N PHE A 183 23.13 42.25 -11.98
CA PHE A 183 23.22 42.09 -10.54
C PHE A 183 22.89 40.65 -10.18
N GLU A 184 23.84 39.95 -9.59
CA GLU A 184 23.71 38.59 -9.11
C GLU A 184 23.80 38.57 -7.56
N ALA A 185 22.82 37.92 -6.93
CA ALA A 185 22.69 37.85 -5.48
C ALA A 185 22.52 36.42 -5.01
N TYR A 186 23.37 35.97 -4.07
CA TYR A 186 23.31 34.61 -3.53
C TYR A 186 22.71 34.60 -2.14
N TYR A 187 21.66 33.78 -2.01
CA TYR A 187 20.96 33.57 -0.75
C TYR A 187 21.22 32.18 -0.18
N ARG A 188 21.47 32.12 1.13
CA ARG A 188 21.62 30.84 1.79
C ARG A 188 20.28 30.09 1.85
N TYR A 189 20.22 28.94 1.19
CA TYR A 189 19.00 28.11 1.08
C TYR A 189 18.70 27.27 2.34
N ASN A 190 19.22 27.62 3.51
CA ASN A 190 19.01 26.86 4.76
C ASN A 190 17.56 26.88 5.30
N GLY A 191 16.67 27.73 4.75
CA GLY A 191 15.36 27.98 5.33
C GLY A 191 14.28 26.95 5.02
N VAL A 192 14.33 26.31 3.84
CA VAL A 192 13.22 25.45 3.38
C VAL A 192 13.30 24.06 4.00
N ALA A 193 14.47 23.49 4.13
CA ALA A 193 14.66 22.20 4.81
C ALA A 193 14.27 22.28 6.29
N GLU A 194 14.61 23.39 6.97
CA GLU A 194 14.24 23.60 8.38
C GLU A 194 12.77 23.96 8.58
N ALA A 195 12.18 24.75 7.70
CA ALA A 195 10.75 25.06 7.71
C ALA A 195 9.93 23.80 7.43
N GLY A 196 10.30 23.02 6.42
CA GLY A 196 9.71 21.72 6.12
C GLY A 196 9.81 20.75 7.29
N ARG A 197 10.98 20.66 7.94
CA ARG A 197 11.19 19.82 9.13
C ARG A 197 10.32 20.27 10.31
N ARG A 198 10.17 21.57 10.55
CA ARG A 198 9.29 22.12 11.63
C ARG A 198 7.82 21.80 11.36
N VAL A 199 7.36 21.95 10.14
CA VAL A 199 6.00 21.56 9.73
C VAL A 199 5.79 20.07 9.94
N TRP A 200 6.73 19.23 9.47
CA TRP A 200 6.71 17.78 9.66
C TRP A 200 6.64 17.38 11.14
N LEU A 201 7.49 17.93 12.00
CA LEU A 201 7.51 17.62 13.42
C LEU A 201 6.20 18.04 14.14
N ARG A 202 5.47 19.01 13.62
CA ARG A 202 4.15 19.42 14.15
C ARG A 202 3.02 18.51 13.68
N PHE A 203 3.04 18.06 12.43
CA PHE A 203 1.96 17.24 11.85
C PHE A 203 2.16 15.74 11.98
N ALA A 204 3.41 15.25 12.02
CA ALA A 204 3.71 13.83 12.16
C ALA A 204 3.01 13.16 13.38
N PRO A 205 3.01 13.74 14.59
CA PRO A 205 2.32 13.12 15.74
C PRO A 205 0.81 13.07 15.55
N VAL A 206 0.20 14.07 14.89
CA VAL A 206 -1.23 14.08 14.59
C VAL A 206 -1.59 13.00 13.59
N LEU A 207 -0.81 12.86 12.52
CA LEU A 207 -0.99 11.80 11.52
C LEU A 207 -0.79 10.42 12.12
N LEU A 208 0.24 10.25 12.96
CA LEU A 208 0.49 9.00 13.66
C LEU A 208 -0.65 8.67 14.62
N GLY A 209 -1.13 9.65 15.39
CA GLY A 209 -2.28 9.50 16.29
C GLY A 209 -3.56 9.11 15.55
N ALA A 210 -3.84 9.75 14.42
CA ALA A 210 -4.99 9.41 13.57
C ALA A 210 -4.88 7.98 13.01
N LEU A 211 -3.69 7.55 12.57
CA LEU A 211 -3.47 6.19 12.11
C LEU A 211 -3.70 5.16 13.22
N VAL A 212 -3.12 5.40 14.40
CA VAL A 212 -3.31 4.52 15.56
C VAL A 212 -4.80 4.44 15.91
N LEU A 213 -5.51 5.56 15.92
CA LEU A 213 -6.94 5.60 16.19
C LEU A 213 -7.75 4.80 15.16
N VAL A 214 -7.50 4.99 13.87
CA VAL A 214 -8.17 4.25 12.78
C VAL A 214 -7.88 2.75 12.91
N THR A 215 -6.63 2.37 13.19
CA THR A 215 -6.25 0.97 13.39
C THR A 215 -6.97 0.37 14.59
N LEU A 216 -7.04 1.07 15.72
CA LEU A 216 -7.75 0.62 16.92
C LEU A 216 -9.26 0.46 16.68
N LEU A 217 -9.87 1.34 15.89
CA LEU A 217 -11.29 1.24 15.51
C LEU A 217 -11.57 0.08 14.57
N GLN A 218 -10.61 -0.33 13.74
CA GLN A 218 -10.78 -1.43 12.79
C GLN A 218 -10.60 -2.83 13.43
N ILE A 219 -9.79 -2.95 14.50
CA ILE A 219 -9.55 -4.23 15.18
C ILE A 219 -10.85 -4.90 15.65
N PRO A 220 -11.77 -4.23 16.37
CA PRO A 220 -13.02 -4.84 16.80
C PRO A 220 -13.88 -5.33 15.64
N SER A 221 -13.94 -4.59 14.55
CA SER A 221 -14.68 -4.96 13.34
C SER A 221 -14.12 -6.23 12.69
N ALA A 222 -12.81 -6.31 12.52
CA ALA A 222 -12.13 -7.48 11.97
C ALA A 222 -12.34 -8.72 12.87
N VAL A 223 -12.21 -8.56 14.18
CA VAL A 223 -12.46 -9.65 15.16
C VAL A 223 -13.91 -10.11 15.15
N SER A 224 -14.87 -9.18 15.08
CA SER A 224 -16.30 -9.52 15.04
C SER A 224 -16.68 -10.28 13.77
N LEU A 225 -16.15 -9.87 12.62
CA LEU A 225 -16.35 -10.54 11.34
C LEU A 225 -15.76 -11.97 11.36
N ALA A 226 -14.54 -12.11 11.87
CA ALA A 226 -13.90 -13.40 11.98
C ALA A 226 -14.69 -14.37 12.91
N ARG A 227 -15.25 -13.84 14.01
CA ARG A 227 -16.11 -14.63 14.92
C ARG A 227 -17.41 -15.07 14.23
N ARG A 228 -18.05 -14.19 13.47
CA ARG A 228 -19.28 -14.51 12.72
C ARG A 228 -19.03 -15.58 11.65
N LEU A 229 -17.92 -15.49 10.91
CA LEU A 229 -17.57 -16.50 9.91
C LEU A 229 -17.34 -17.87 10.55
N ARG A 230 -16.62 -17.93 11.68
CA ARG A 230 -16.41 -19.20 12.42
C ARG A 230 -17.71 -19.80 12.97
N SER A 231 -18.59 -18.97 13.53
CA SER A 231 -19.90 -19.47 14.01
C SER A 231 -20.74 -20.02 12.87
N SER A 232 -20.75 -19.36 11.71
CA SER A 232 -21.47 -19.84 10.53
C SER A 232 -20.93 -21.16 9.98
N GLN A 233 -19.60 -21.34 9.97
CA GLN A 233 -18.99 -22.60 9.55
C GLN A 233 -19.34 -23.74 10.51
N ARG A 234 -19.20 -23.53 11.80
CA ARG A 234 -19.59 -24.53 12.82
C ARG A 234 -21.07 -24.93 12.74
N GLN A 235 -21.93 -23.96 12.52
CA GLN A 235 -23.36 -24.20 12.36
C GLN A 235 -23.65 -25.05 11.11
N ARG A 236 -22.96 -24.81 10.00
CA ARG A 236 -23.07 -25.64 8.77
C ARG A 236 -22.59 -27.07 9.02
N GLU A 237 -21.46 -27.25 9.70
CA GLU A 237 -20.97 -28.60 10.07
C GLU A 237 -21.94 -29.36 10.97
N THR A 238 -22.51 -28.67 11.96
CA THR A 238 -23.52 -29.28 12.83
C THR A 238 -24.77 -29.70 12.07
N LEU A 239 -25.27 -28.84 11.16
CA LEU A 239 -26.43 -29.16 10.32
C LEU A 239 -26.14 -30.32 9.36
N LEU A 240 -24.95 -30.37 8.77
CA LEU A 240 -24.57 -31.48 7.89
C LEU A 240 -24.48 -32.80 8.67
N ARG A 241 -23.90 -32.82 9.88
CA ARG A 241 -23.86 -34.00 10.71
C ARG A 241 -25.28 -34.46 11.11
N ALA A 242 -26.11 -33.53 11.57
CA ALA A 242 -27.49 -33.82 11.90
C ALA A 242 -28.30 -34.37 10.70
N ALA A 243 -28.06 -33.86 9.51
CA ALA A 243 -28.69 -34.38 8.30
C ALA A 243 -28.25 -35.80 7.94
N ILE A 244 -26.95 -36.12 8.10
CA ILE A 244 -26.41 -37.47 7.89
C ILE A 244 -27.01 -38.42 8.93
N GLU A 245 -26.98 -38.08 10.23
CA GLU A 245 -27.53 -38.88 11.29
C GLU A 245 -29.04 -39.12 11.14
N SER A 246 -29.78 -38.08 10.71
CA SER A 246 -31.21 -38.23 10.41
C SER A 246 -31.46 -39.18 9.24
N THR A 247 -30.66 -39.13 8.18
CA THR A 247 -30.76 -40.05 7.04
C THR A 247 -30.48 -41.49 7.47
N ASP A 248 -29.46 -41.71 8.28
CA ASP A 248 -29.11 -43.05 8.76
C ASP A 248 -30.15 -43.62 9.70
N SER A 249 -30.74 -42.77 10.56
CA SER A 249 -31.82 -43.20 11.45
C SER A 249 -33.07 -43.56 10.66
N GLU A 250 -33.45 -42.81 9.63
CA GLU A 250 -34.58 -43.07 8.74
C GLU A 250 -34.35 -44.37 7.94
N ARG A 251 -33.16 -44.60 7.40
CA ARG A 251 -32.84 -45.88 6.73
C ARG A 251 -32.99 -47.07 7.68
N ARG A 252 -32.51 -46.92 8.93
CA ARG A 252 -32.65 -47.99 9.95
C ARG A 252 -34.11 -48.26 10.28
N ARG A 253 -34.91 -47.20 10.45
CA ARG A 253 -36.37 -47.35 10.72
C ARG A 253 -37.05 -48.07 9.57
N ILE A 254 -36.83 -47.66 8.34
CA ILE A 254 -37.41 -48.28 7.12
C ILE A 254 -37.00 -49.75 7.04
N ALA A 255 -35.74 -50.08 7.28
CA ALA A 255 -35.27 -51.47 7.25
C ALA A 255 -35.96 -52.33 8.31
N THR A 256 -36.16 -51.81 9.54
CA THR A 256 -36.85 -52.50 10.63
C THR A 256 -38.36 -52.66 10.28
N ASP A 257 -39.05 -51.63 9.87
CA ASP A 257 -40.46 -51.66 9.55
C ASP A 257 -40.77 -52.64 8.38
N LEU A 258 -39.90 -52.70 7.37
CA LEU A 258 -40.00 -53.67 6.27
C LEU A 258 -39.71 -55.10 6.74
N HIS A 259 -38.73 -55.28 7.62
CA HIS A 259 -38.41 -56.61 8.16
C HIS A 259 -39.53 -57.19 9.05
N ASP A 260 -40.03 -56.38 9.96
CA ASP A 260 -41.02 -56.82 10.98
C ASP A 260 -42.45 -56.87 10.41
N GLY A 261 -42.75 -56.06 9.41
CA GLY A 261 -44.04 -56.12 8.71
C GLY A 261 -43.99 -57.00 7.46
N VAL A 262 -43.51 -56.43 6.35
CA VAL A 262 -43.67 -57.03 5.02
C VAL A 262 -43.00 -58.40 4.88
N VAL A 263 -41.73 -58.53 5.40
CA VAL A 263 -41.03 -59.83 5.31
C VAL A 263 -41.70 -60.93 6.13
N GLN A 264 -42.22 -60.61 7.32
CA GLN A 264 -42.90 -61.57 8.17
C GLN A 264 -44.27 -61.95 7.59
N ASP A 265 -45.05 -60.99 7.10
CA ASP A 265 -46.35 -61.25 6.48
C ASP A 265 -46.20 -62.12 5.22
N LEU A 266 -45.25 -61.78 4.33
CA LEU A 266 -45.01 -62.60 3.13
C LEU A 266 -44.51 -64.01 3.53
N ALA A 267 -43.66 -64.15 4.52
CA ALA A 267 -43.24 -65.48 5.00
C ALA A 267 -44.44 -66.28 5.52
N GLY A 268 -45.35 -65.65 6.27
CA GLY A 268 -46.61 -66.26 6.68
C GLY A 268 -47.49 -66.75 5.55
N VAL A 269 -47.67 -65.91 4.51
CA VAL A 269 -48.40 -66.28 3.30
C VAL A 269 -47.71 -67.45 2.60
N GLY A 270 -46.38 -67.44 2.47
CA GLY A 270 -45.63 -68.53 1.85
C GLY A 270 -45.78 -69.88 2.62
N PHE A 271 -45.80 -69.83 3.96
CA PHE A 271 -46.09 -71.00 4.80
C PHE A 271 -47.52 -71.51 4.61
N SER A 272 -48.52 -70.62 4.59
CA SER A 272 -49.92 -70.97 4.40
C SER A 272 -50.16 -71.61 3.05
N LEU A 273 -49.59 -71.03 1.97
CA LEU A 273 -49.66 -71.62 0.61
C LEU A 273 -49.02 -73.00 0.54
N GLY A 274 -47.83 -73.17 1.19
CA GLY A 274 -47.19 -74.47 1.25
C GLY A 274 -47.95 -75.51 2.08
N ALA A 275 -48.70 -75.09 3.11
CA ALA A 275 -49.58 -76.01 3.86
C ALA A 275 -50.80 -76.41 3.00
N ALA A 276 -51.46 -75.44 2.37
CA ALA A 276 -52.61 -75.71 1.48
C ALA A 276 -52.25 -76.62 0.30
N ALA A 277 -51.05 -76.47 -0.28
CA ALA A 277 -50.54 -77.34 -1.32
C ALA A 277 -50.45 -78.81 -0.84
N ARG A 278 -49.91 -79.06 0.38
CA ARG A 278 -49.81 -80.38 0.95
C ARG A 278 -51.16 -81.01 1.28
N GLU A 279 -52.13 -80.23 1.67
CA GLU A 279 -53.50 -80.66 1.94
C GLU A 279 -54.17 -81.03 0.66
N ALA A 280 -54.10 -80.22 -0.39
CA ALA A 280 -54.59 -80.53 -1.73
C ALA A 280 -54.02 -81.84 -2.29
N ASP A 281 -52.73 -82.09 -2.15
CA ASP A 281 -52.09 -83.34 -2.57
C ASP A 281 -52.59 -84.56 -1.77
N ALA A 282 -52.81 -84.39 -0.50
CA ALA A 282 -53.31 -85.46 0.40
C ALA A 282 -54.76 -85.86 0.11
N GLU A 283 -55.58 -84.94 -0.39
CA GLU A 283 -56.95 -85.12 -0.79
C GLU A 283 -57.13 -85.65 -2.25
N GLY A 284 -55.98 -85.92 -2.92
CA GLY A 284 -55.98 -86.44 -4.32
C GLY A 284 -56.09 -85.39 -5.38
N GLY A 285 -56.02 -84.09 -5.04
CA GLY A 285 -56.00 -82.95 -5.95
C GLY A 285 -54.60 -82.66 -6.48
N ASP A 286 -54.45 -81.61 -7.36
CA ASP A 286 -53.12 -81.11 -7.81
C ASP A 286 -52.78 -79.83 -7.09
N GLY A 287 -51.79 -79.94 -6.10
CA GLY A 287 -51.25 -78.81 -5.38
C GLY A 287 -50.13 -78.06 -6.10
N ALA A 288 -49.86 -78.32 -7.38
CA ALA A 288 -48.70 -77.79 -8.12
C ALA A 288 -48.70 -76.26 -8.19
N GLU A 289 -49.86 -75.66 -8.50
CA GLU A 289 -49.97 -74.18 -8.55
C GLU A 289 -49.69 -73.51 -7.20
N LEU A 290 -50.22 -74.11 -6.13
CA LEU A 290 -50.00 -73.59 -4.76
C LEU A 290 -48.54 -73.74 -4.32
N ARG A 291 -47.88 -74.84 -4.73
CA ARG A 291 -46.42 -74.99 -4.50
C ARG A 291 -45.63 -73.96 -5.25
N GLN A 292 -45.91 -73.75 -6.52
CA GLN A 292 -45.29 -72.72 -7.33
C GLN A 292 -45.47 -71.32 -6.73
N ALA A 293 -46.68 -70.94 -6.32
CA ALA A 293 -46.96 -69.69 -5.66
C ALA A 293 -46.17 -69.55 -4.33
N SER A 294 -46.13 -70.64 -3.50
CA SER A 294 -45.29 -70.66 -2.27
C SER A 294 -43.81 -70.42 -2.55
N GLU A 295 -43.25 -71.04 -3.61
CA GLU A 295 -41.85 -70.83 -4.00
C GLU A 295 -41.62 -69.38 -4.51
N GLN A 296 -42.51 -68.83 -5.30
CA GLN A 296 -42.40 -67.42 -5.74
C GLN A 296 -42.39 -66.43 -4.56
N VAL A 297 -43.27 -66.64 -3.58
CA VAL A 297 -43.29 -65.81 -2.36
C VAL A 297 -41.98 -65.95 -1.57
N ARG A 298 -41.45 -67.18 -1.41
CA ARG A 298 -40.14 -67.39 -0.73
C ARG A 298 -39.00 -66.72 -1.50
N ASP A 299 -39.01 -66.72 -2.80
CA ASP A 299 -38.01 -66.05 -3.62
C ASP A 299 -38.11 -64.55 -3.45
N ALA A 300 -39.32 -63.98 -3.46
CA ALA A 300 -39.54 -62.55 -3.18
C ALA A 300 -39.08 -62.12 -1.77
N VAL A 301 -39.34 -62.97 -0.73
CA VAL A 301 -38.82 -62.75 0.64
C VAL A 301 -37.28 -62.78 0.69
N ARG A 302 -36.62 -63.69 -0.06
CA ARG A 302 -35.17 -63.73 -0.15
C ARG A 302 -34.61 -62.49 -0.83
N ALA A 303 -35.20 -62.06 -1.94
CA ALA A 303 -34.78 -60.84 -2.64
C ALA A 303 -34.94 -59.61 -1.75
N LEU A 304 -36.08 -59.48 -1.05
CA LEU A 304 -36.34 -58.36 -0.15
C LEU A 304 -35.35 -58.31 1.01
N ARG A 305 -34.98 -59.48 1.60
CA ARG A 305 -33.96 -59.53 2.65
C ARG A 305 -32.59 -59.14 2.14
N SER A 306 -32.21 -59.51 0.91
CA SER A 306 -30.96 -59.05 0.33
C SER A 306 -30.92 -57.51 0.14
N LEU A 307 -32.01 -56.90 -0.35
CA LEU A 307 -32.10 -55.46 -0.48
C LEU A 307 -32.04 -54.74 0.86
N LEU A 308 -32.65 -55.31 1.93
CA LEU A 308 -32.56 -54.73 3.28
C LEU A 308 -31.13 -54.75 3.83
N VAL A 309 -30.36 -55.80 3.54
CA VAL A 309 -28.93 -55.86 3.92
C VAL A 309 -28.08 -54.82 3.14
N ASP A 310 -28.41 -54.57 1.89
CA ASP A 310 -27.76 -53.53 1.05
C ASP A 310 -28.08 -52.11 1.56
N ILE A 311 -29.30 -51.87 2.01
CA ILE A 311 -29.73 -50.59 2.59
C ILE A 311 -29.12 -50.34 3.96
N TYR A 312 -29.00 -51.41 4.78
CA TYR A 312 -28.43 -51.34 6.10
C TYR A 312 -27.59 -52.61 6.44
N PRO A 313 -26.28 -52.57 6.13
CA PRO A 313 -25.38 -53.71 6.42
C PRO A 313 -25.24 -53.96 7.91
N PRO A 314 -25.28 -55.22 8.38
CA PRO A 314 -25.15 -55.57 9.78
C PRO A 314 -23.78 -55.24 10.40
N SER A 315 -22.81 -54.89 9.59
CA SER A 315 -21.46 -54.46 10.04
C SER A 315 -21.40 -53.04 10.60
N LEU A 316 -22.51 -52.29 10.55
CA LEU A 316 -22.64 -50.93 11.09
C LEU A 316 -23.51 -50.83 12.35
N ALA A 317 -23.82 -51.96 12.97
CA ALA A 317 -24.56 -52.01 14.25
C ALA A 317 -23.64 -52.04 15.47
#